data_01c036c4f72f7a94aadf1b96a9ada620
#
_entry.id   01c036c4f72f7a94aadf1b96a9ada620
#
_cell.length_a   1.000
_cell.length_b   1.000
_cell.length_c   1.000
_cell.angle_alpha   90.00
_cell.angle_beta   90.00
_cell.angle_gamma   90.00
#
_symmetry.space_group_name_H-M   'P 1'
#
loop_
_entity.id
_entity.type
_entity.pdbx_description
1 polymer ?
#
loop_
_entity_poly.entity_id
_entity_poly.type
_entity_poly.pdbx_seq_one_letter_code
_entity_poly.pdbx_strand_id
1 'polypeptide(L)'
;SSDLGISKLAGLTEKTKALSEISGDYSFAQYGKKGVFHSYTYTYFRVGDRVELFGSCDERYGYTVFSVSYETNRFTIAKDVDGLETDDEIILLDITCFNGGYNEVFDKYFGSMNLRKPKVDHLSGYTSWYNYFQKINEEIILRDLDGLDRAKNSVSIFQVDDGYESKVGDWLVPDYRKFPNGMKPIADAIHAKGYLAGIWIAPFSAQRSSVIAKDHPDWLIKDNATGKPLLGCVGWGGAYTLDIYNGEVREYIRNFFNVILNDWGFDMVKLDFLYSEAMQPRNGKSRGQIMCEAMDFLRECVGEEKLILGCGVPLGPSFGVVDACRISCDVDLKYLPKYYNKMGINLELPSAQNAITNSVFRRHLNGRVFCNDPDVFFLREKNLTFTKEQKLLLAKINNLCGDVLFVSDNAGDYSDEDIELLKKFFKKNECLITSAGFISENEIQVCYTEGEKKKTLEFNLATGKSNVEKLI
;
A
#
# COMPACT_ATOMS: atom_id res chain seq x y z
N SER A 1 -26.53 13.72 0.77
CA SER A 1 -25.39 13.35 1.64
C SER A 1 -24.11 13.73 0.94
N SER A 2 -23.29 14.54 1.60
CA SER A 2 -21.95 14.86 1.13
C SER A 2 -20.99 13.83 1.72
N ASP A 3 -20.24 13.13 0.87
CA ASP A 3 -19.15 12.26 1.30
C ASP A 3 -17.86 13.08 1.28
N LEU A 4 -17.15 13.07 2.36
CA LEU A 4 -15.81 13.64 2.45
C LEU A 4 -14.83 12.49 2.34
N GLY A 5 -14.01 12.49 1.30
CA GLY A 5 -12.93 11.52 1.14
C GLY A 5 -11.78 11.88 2.06
N ILE A 6 -11.66 11.18 3.17
CA ILE A 6 -10.67 11.45 4.20
C ILE A 6 -9.85 10.20 4.47
N SER A 7 -8.53 10.30 4.39
CA SER A 7 -7.68 9.32 5.05
C SER A 7 -7.76 9.53 6.55
N LYS A 8 -7.94 8.46 7.31
CA LYS A 8 -8.06 8.53 8.76
C LYS A 8 -6.70 8.89 9.35
N LEU A 9 -6.58 10.14 9.79
CA LEU A 9 -5.48 10.55 10.64
C LEU A 9 -5.91 10.37 12.09
N ALA A 10 -5.23 9.53 12.83
CA ALA A 10 -5.37 9.51 14.27
C ALA A 10 -4.86 10.86 14.81
N GLY A 11 -5.81 11.71 15.17
CA GLY A 11 -5.61 12.93 15.94
C GLY A 11 -4.37 13.76 15.65
N LEU A 12 -4.47 14.73 14.75
CA LEU A 12 -3.61 15.90 14.79
C LEU A 12 -3.94 16.69 16.08
N THR A 13 -3.40 16.26 17.19
CA THR A 13 -3.22 17.13 18.34
C THR A 13 -1.98 17.98 18.07
N GLU A 14 -1.86 19.14 18.71
CA GLU A 14 -0.72 20.06 18.63
C GLU A 14 0.66 19.39 18.84
N LYS A 15 0.69 18.13 19.22
CA LYS A 15 1.88 17.30 19.34
C LYS A 15 1.89 16.32 18.18
N THR A 16 2.57 16.72 17.17
CA THR A 16 2.98 16.05 15.93
C THR A 16 3.43 14.56 16.01
N LYS A 17 3.29 13.90 17.14
CA LYS A 17 3.40 12.44 17.29
C LYS A 17 2.47 11.67 16.35
N ALA A 18 1.41 12.33 15.94
CA ALA A 18 0.34 11.71 15.20
C ALA A 18 0.68 11.35 13.75
N LEU A 19 1.63 12.05 13.11
CA LEU A 19 1.98 11.72 11.72
C LEU A 19 2.71 10.39 11.57
N SER A 20 3.40 9.91 12.61
CA SER A 20 4.05 8.61 12.63
C SER A 20 3.09 7.45 12.98
N GLU A 21 1.91 7.76 13.48
CA GLU A 21 0.91 6.79 13.93
C GLU A 21 -0.26 6.66 12.95
N ILE A 22 -0.11 7.21 11.75
CA ILE A 22 -1.19 7.26 10.78
C ILE A 22 -1.32 5.92 10.10
N SER A 23 -2.48 5.34 10.32
CA SER A 23 -2.98 4.31 9.46
C SER A 23 -3.36 4.94 8.15
N GLY A 24 -2.78 5.01 7.12
CA GLY A 24 -3.26 5.58 5.85
C GLY A 24 -4.64 5.09 5.39
N ASP A 25 -5.45 4.54 6.30
CA ASP A 25 -6.76 3.97 6.03
C ASP A 25 -7.80 5.04 5.74
N TYR A 26 -8.61 4.77 4.75
CA TYR A 26 -9.69 5.63 4.34
C TYR A 26 -10.86 5.55 5.32
N SER A 27 -11.34 6.71 5.76
CA SER A 27 -12.62 6.78 6.46
C SER A 27 -13.45 7.93 5.92
N PHE A 28 -14.76 7.73 5.84
CA PHE A 28 -15.70 8.76 5.41
C PHE A 28 -16.24 9.54 6.57
N ALA A 29 -16.29 10.87 6.41
CA ALA A 29 -17.19 11.70 7.18
C ALA A 29 -18.49 11.90 6.40
N GLN A 30 -19.59 11.50 7.00
CA GLN A 30 -20.91 11.83 6.50
C GLN A 30 -21.37 13.16 7.09
N TYR A 31 -22.08 13.96 6.29
CA TYR A 31 -22.69 15.19 6.75
C TYR A 31 -23.52 14.95 8.02
N GLY A 32 -23.30 15.79 9.02
CA GLY A 32 -24.00 15.71 10.32
C GLY A 32 -23.25 14.92 11.41
N LYS A 33 -22.14 14.22 11.10
CA LYS A 33 -21.27 13.67 12.15
C LYS A 33 -20.45 14.78 12.78
N LYS A 34 -20.43 14.84 14.13
CA LYS A 34 -19.53 15.73 14.88
C LYS A 34 -18.09 15.24 14.78
N GLY A 35 -17.14 16.17 14.86
CA GLY A 35 -15.73 15.86 14.92
C GLY A 35 -14.89 16.62 13.90
N VAL A 36 -13.58 16.41 13.98
CA VAL A 36 -12.59 16.93 13.03
C VAL A 36 -12.07 15.77 12.20
N PHE A 37 -12.05 15.97 10.89
CA PHE A 37 -11.60 14.96 9.93
C PHE A 37 -10.43 15.51 9.14
N HIS A 38 -9.46 14.67 8.82
CA HIS A 38 -8.23 15.04 8.16
C HIS A 38 -8.00 14.20 6.90
N SER A 39 -7.33 14.78 5.92
CA SER A 39 -6.77 14.08 4.77
C SER A 39 -5.42 14.66 4.39
N TYR A 40 -4.60 13.84 3.72
CA TYR A 40 -3.30 14.23 3.20
C TYR A 40 -3.33 14.41 1.70
N THR A 41 -2.48 15.30 1.21
CA THR A 41 -2.20 15.54 -0.21
C THR A 41 -3.40 16.06 -0.97
N TYR A 42 -4.60 15.50 -0.79
CA TYR A 42 -5.85 16.00 -1.36
C TYR A 42 -7.04 15.62 -0.51
N THR A 43 -8.13 16.37 -0.71
CA THR A 43 -9.46 16.05 -0.16
C THR A 43 -10.52 16.38 -1.19
N TYR A 44 -11.70 15.78 -1.06
CA TYR A 44 -12.83 16.12 -1.91
C TYR A 44 -14.16 16.07 -1.16
N PHE A 45 -15.06 16.92 -1.60
CA PHE A 45 -16.46 16.92 -1.19
C PHE A 45 -17.30 16.39 -2.33
N ARG A 46 -18.23 15.48 -2.04
CA ARG A 46 -19.12 14.92 -3.04
C ARG A 46 -20.57 15.19 -2.68
N VAL A 47 -21.32 15.78 -3.62
CA VAL A 47 -22.76 15.99 -3.52
C VAL A 47 -23.40 15.42 -4.79
N GLY A 48 -24.11 14.30 -4.65
CA GLY A 48 -24.61 13.55 -5.81
C GLY A 48 -23.46 13.08 -6.69
N ASP A 49 -23.49 13.45 -7.97
CA ASP A 49 -22.49 13.08 -8.97
C ASP A 49 -21.35 14.12 -9.10
N ARG A 50 -21.45 15.23 -8.37
CA ARG A 50 -20.45 16.31 -8.43
C ARG A 50 -19.44 16.16 -7.32
N VAL A 51 -18.19 16.40 -7.69
CA VAL A 51 -17.03 16.43 -6.79
C VAL A 51 -16.40 17.81 -6.84
N GLU A 52 -16.08 18.35 -5.68
CA GLU A 52 -15.21 19.49 -5.50
C GLU A 52 -13.95 19.01 -4.79
N LEU A 53 -12.82 19.05 -5.49
CA LEU A 53 -11.53 18.55 -5.03
C LEU A 53 -10.61 19.74 -4.71
N PHE A 54 -9.92 19.63 -3.59
CA PHE A 54 -8.79 20.47 -3.21
C PHE A 54 -7.56 19.58 -3.11
N GLY A 55 -6.50 19.90 -3.86
CA GLY A 55 -5.32 19.06 -3.92
C GLY A 55 -4.04 19.88 -3.86
N SER A 56 -3.05 19.35 -3.16
CA SER A 56 -1.70 19.87 -3.17
C SER A 56 -0.99 19.46 -4.46
N CYS A 57 -0.25 20.39 -5.04
CA CYS A 57 0.58 20.12 -6.21
C CYS A 57 2.01 19.74 -5.83
N ASP A 58 2.40 19.97 -4.57
CA ASP A 58 3.76 19.70 -4.09
C ASP A 58 3.79 19.30 -2.61
N GLU A 59 4.45 18.17 -2.30
CA GLU A 59 4.71 17.69 -0.94
C GLU A 59 6.20 17.83 -0.53
N ARG A 60 7.06 18.42 -1.38
CA ARG A 60 8.51 18.45 -1.19
C ARG A 60 8.99 19.31 -0.03
N TYR A 61 8.18 20.25 0.44
CA TYR A 61 8.51 21.06 1.61
C TYR A 61 7.78 20.64 2.88
N GLY A 62 6.87 19.68 2.77
CA GLY A 62 6.09 19.17 3.90
C GLY A 62 4.80 18.51 3.43
N TYR A 63 4.18 17.73 4.29
CA TYR A 63 2.87 17.18 3.99
C TYR A 63 1.80 18.26 3.99
N THR A 64 0.92 18.24 3.00
CA THR A 64 -0.28 19.08 2.98
C THR A 64 -1.41 18.36 3.68
N VAL A 65 -1.97 19.01 4.69
CA VAL A 65 -3.05 18.46 5.53
C VAL A 65 -4.30 19.29 5.34
N PHE A 66 -5.38 18.61 4.95
CA PHE A 66 -6.71 19.19 4.88
C PHE A 66 -7.52 18.75 6.09
N SER A 67 -8.19 19.69 6.76
CA SER A 67 -8.99 19.39 7.94
C SER A 67 -10.36 20.00 7.82
N VAL A 68 -11.40 19.22 8.18
CA VAL A 68 -12.78 19.68 8.24
C VAL A 68 -13.32 19.48 9.63
N SER A 69 -13.74 20.57 10.29
CA SER A 69 -14.43 20.52 11.57
C SER A 69 -15.92 20.75 11.34
N TYR A 70 -16.72 19.72 11.62
CA TYR A 70 -18.18 19.82 11.61
C TYR A 70 -18.76 20.49 12.87
N GLU A 71 -17.93 20.73 13.89
CA GLU A 71 -18.35 21.46 15.08
C GLU A 71 -18.29 22.98 14.86
N THR A 72 -17.27 23.43 14.15
CA THR A 72 -17.02 24.85 13.89
C THR A 72 -17.31 25.28 12.45
N ASN A 73 -17.73 24.35 11.58
CA ASN A 73 -17.89 24.55 10.14
C ASN A 73 -16.64 25.16 9.47
N ARG A 74 -15.45 24.70 9.90
CA ARG A 74 -14.17 25.22 9.39
C ARG A 74 -13.51 24.20 8.47
N PHE A 75 -13.09 24.65 7.31
CA PHE A 75 -12.16 23.96 6.43
C PHE A 75 -10.79 24.61 6.56
N THR A 76 -9.75 23.82 6.80
CA THR A 76 -8.38 24.30 7.01
C THR A 76 -7.44 23.55 6.10
N ILE A 77 -6.53 24.26 5.45
CA ILE A 77 -5.42 23.72 4.69
C ILE A 77 -4.13 24.13 5.41
N ALA A 78 -3.30 23.18 5.75
CA ALA A 78 -2.06 23.39 6.48
C ALA A 78 -0.92 22.62 5.82
N LYS A 79 0.30 23.15 5.94
CA LYS A 79 1.54 22.49 5.55
C LYS A 79 2.29 22.08 6.81
N ASP A 80 2.69 20.83 6.92
CA ASP A 80 3.56 20.34 7.99
C ASP A 80 5.01 20.68 7.65
N VAL A 81 5.46 21.77 8.21
CA VAL A 81 6.83 22.31 8.03
C VAL A 81 7.65 22.21 9.31
N ASP A 82 7.24 21.36 10.26
CA ASP A 82 7.98 21.15 11.49
C ASP A 82 9.44 20.76 11.19
N GLY A 83 10.39 21.49 11.81
CA GLY A 83 11.83 21.28 11.62
C GLY A 83 12.40 21.73 10.27
N LEU A 84 11.61 22.39 9.40
CA LEU A 84 12.12 22.94 8.14
C LEU A 84 12.91 24.21 8.40
N GLU A 85 14.15 24.23 7.92
CA GLU A 85 15.04 25.39 7.89
C GLU A 85 15.36 25.73 6.44
N THR A 86 15.24 27.00 6.05
CA THR A 86 15.59 27.47 4.71
C THR A 86 15.96 28.94 4.75
N ASP A 87 16.97 29.30 3.96
CA ASP A 87 17.37 30.70 3.70
C ASP A 87 16.72 31.24 2.41
N ASP A 88 16.07 30.36 1.64
CA ASP A 88 15.41 30.72 0.39
C ASP A 88 13.94 31.02 0.58
N GLU A 89 13.38 31.83 -0.31
CA GLU A 89 11.93 32.02 -0.46
C GLU A 89 11.32 30.75 -1.09
N ILE A 90 10.34 30.14 -0.40
CA ILE A 90 9.68 28.93 -0.85
C ILE A 90 8.16 29.09 -0.92
N ILE A 91 7.53 28.37 -1.84
CA ILE A 91 6.07 28.26 -1.91
C ILE A 91 5.62 27.16 -0.96
N LEU A 92 5.02 27.54 0.18
CA LEU A 92 4.55 26.57 1.17
C LEU A 92 3.28 25.83 0.73
N LEU A 93 2.32 26.55 0.14
CA LEU A 93 1.04 25.99 -0.29
C LEU A 93 0.82 26.28 -1.76
N ASP A 94 0.91 25.25 -2.57
CA ASP A 94 0.48 25.22 -3.97
C ASP A 94 -0.73 24.30 -4.05
N ILE A 95 -1.92 24.90 -4.10
CA ILE A 95 -3.21 24.20 -4.01
C ILE A 95 -4.01 24.45 -5.26
N THR A 96 -4.47 23.37 -5.86
CA THR A 96 -5.42 23.43 -6.97
C THR A 96 -6.82 23.02 -6.52
N CYS A 97 -7.83 23.55 -7.24
CA CYS A 97 -9.23 23.22 -7.00
C CYS A 97 -9.89 22.83 -8.32
N PHE A 98 -10.57 21.67 -8.34
CA PHE A 98 -11.34 21.21 -9.48
C PHE A 98 -12.77 20.86 -9.07
N ASN A 99 -13.74 21.20 -9.95
CA ASN A 99 -15.14 20.89 -9.76
C ASN A 99 -15.69 20.21 -11.03
N GLY A 100 -16.45 19.13 -10.86
CA GLY A 100 -17.00 18.38 -12.01
C GLY A 100 -17.47 16.98 -11.65
N GLY A 101 -17.56 16.12 -12.64
CA GLY A 101 -17.80 14.69 -12.45
C GLY A 101 -16.61 13.99 -11.81
N TYR A 102 -16.87 12.88 -11.09
CA TYR A 102 -15.84 12.18 -10.30
C TYR A 102 -14.57 11.88 -11.10
N ASN A 103 -14.68 11.16 -12.19
CA ASN A 103 -13.51 10.79 -13.00
C ASN A 103 -12.82 12.02 -13.62
N GLU A 104 -13.60 12.96 -14.16
CA GLU A 104 -13.09 14.19 -14.77
C GLU A 104 -12.22 14.99 -13.80
N VAL A 105 -12.66 15.13 -12.56
CA VAL A 105 -11.94 15.91 -11.53
C VAL A 105 -10.60 15.26 -11.20
N PHE A 106 -10.57 13.95 -11.01
CA PHE A 106 -9.33 13.24 -10.72
C PHE A 106 -8.40 13.15 -11.92
N ASP A 107 -8.93 13.01 -13.15
CA ASP A 107 -8.14 13.07 -14.39
C ASP A 107 -7.42 14.42 -14.52
N LYS A 108 -8.13 15.52 -14.25
CA LYS A 108 -7.55 16.87 -14.27
C LYS A 108 -6.50 17.06 -13.18
N TYR A 109 -6.80 16.64 -11.95
CA TYR A 109 -5.90 16.82 -10.82
C TYR A 109 -4.57 16.06 -11.03
N PHE A 110 -4.61 14.77 -11.26
CA PHE A 110 -3.38 13.98 -11.45
C PHE A 110 -2.69 14.30 -12.78
N GLY A 111 -3.46 14.65 -13.82
CA GLY A 111 -2.90 15.11 -15.10
C GLY A 111 -2.13 16.42 -14.99
N SER A 112 -2.48 17.31 -14.04
CA SER A 112 -1.76 18.58 -13.84
C SER A 112 -0.39 18.40 -13.16
N MET A 113 -0.13 17.28 -12.50
CA MET A 113 1.12 17.02 -11.79
C MET A 113 2.28 16.54 -12.67
N ASN A 114 2.03 16.22 -13.95
CA ASN A 114 3.04 15.67 -14.87
C ASN A 114 3.83 14.50 -14.29
N LEU A 115 3.13 13.53 -13.68
CA LEU A 115 3.74 12.39 -13.02
C LEU A 115 4.37 11.40 -14.01
N ARG A 116 5.47 10.74 -13.59
CA ARG A 116 5.98 9.57 -14.30
C ARG A 116 4.87 8.51 -14.34
N LYS A 117 4.67 7.92 -15.52
CA LYS A 117 3.71 6.83 -15.68
C LYS A 117 4.29 5.52 -15.13
N PRO A 118 3.47 4.68 -14.46
CA PRO A 118 3.89 3.34 -14.08
C PRO A 118 4.32 2.52 -15.32
N LYS A 119 5.30 1.65 -15.14
CA LYS A 119 5.79 0.75 -16.23
C LYS A 119 4.84 -0.39 -16.54
N VAL A 120 3.95 -0.69 -15.62
CA VAL A 120 2.94 -1.75 -15.76
C VAL A 120 1.55 -1.15 -15.60
N ASP A 121 0.60 -1.77 -16.23
CA ASP A 121 -0.81 -1.41 -16.15
C ASP A 121 -1.67 -2.53 -15.55
N HIS A 122 -1.03 -3.67 -15.23
CA HIS A 122 -1.65 -4.81 -14.59
C HIS A 122 -0.60 -5.83 -14.13
N LEU A 123 -0.78 -6.36 -12.93
CA LEU A 123 -0.01 -7.48 -12.36
C LEU A 123 -0.97 -8.49 -11.74
N SER A 124 -0.83 -9.76 -12.09
CA SER A 124 -1.60 -10.85 -11.51
C SER A 124 -0.68 -11.98 -11.06
N GLY A 125 -0.89 -12.51 -9.88
CA GLY A 125 0.00 -13.56 -9.41
C GLY A 125 -0.09 -13.85 -7.92
N TYR A 126 1.06 -14.14 -7.34
CA TYR A 126 1.21 -14.71 -6.02
C TYR A 126 2.09 -13.85 -5.11
N THR A 127 1.77 -13.84 -3.82
CA THR A 127 2.65 -13.38 -2.74
C THR A 127 2.59 -14.34 -1.55
N SER A 128 3.72 -14.63 -0.92
CA SER A 128 3.81 -15.74 0.06
C SER A 128 3.29 -15.40 1.47
N TRP A 129 2.89 -14.13 1.76
CA TRP A 129 2.66 -13.67 3.13
C TRP A 129 1.51 -14.38 3.86
N TYR A 130 0.27 -14.27 3.38
CA TYR A 130 -0.93 -14.62 4.17
C TYR A 130 -1.19 -16.12 4.40
N ASN A 131 -0.42 -17.01 3.79
CA ASN A 131 -0.56 -18.44 4.06
C ASN A 131 0.47 -18.93 5.08
N TYR A 132 1.66 -18.37 5.05
CA TYR A 132 2.81 -18.87 5.81
C TYR A 132 3.44 -17.84 6.74
N PHE A 133 3.17 -16.55 6.52
CA PHE A 133 3.93 -15.47 7.16
C PHE A 133 5.44 -15.71 6.99
N GLN A 134 6.23 -15.50 8.01
CA GLN A 134 7.67 -15.78 7.96
C GLN A 134 8.06 -17.28 7.91
N LYS A 135 7.10 -18.21 7.88
CA LYS A 135 7.39 -19.66 7.87
C LYS A 135 7.56 -20.23 6.48
N ILE A 136 7.97 -19.42 5.52
CA ILE A 136 8.33 -19.85 4.17
C ILE A 136 9.68 -20.56 4.15
N ASN A 137 9.90 -21.42 3.17
CA ASN A 137 11.15 -22.05 2.83
C ASN A 137 11.19 -22.38 1.34
N GLU A 138 12.34 -22.80 0.83
CA GLU A 138 12.56 -23.13 -0.58
C GLU A 138 11.53 -24.16 -1.11
N GLU A 139 11.26 -25.23 -0.35
CA GLU A 139 10.30 -26.27 -0.72
C GLU A 139 8.88 -25.72 -0.88
N ILE A 140 8.41 -24.92 0.09
CA ILE A 140 7.08 -24.27 0.05
C ILE A 140 6.98 -23.35 -1.15
N ILE A 141 7.98 -22.50 -1.39
CA ILE A 141 7.97 -21.54 -2.48
C ILE A 141 7.95 -22.23 -3.84
N LEU A 142 8.77 -23.25 -4.05
CA LEU A 142 8.79 -23.99 -5.31
C LEU A 142 7.51 -24.79 -5.54
N ARG A 143 6.94 -25.40 -4.49
CA ARG A 143 5.64 -26.09 -4.56
C ARG A 143 4.51 -25.13 -4.96
N ASP A 144 4.43 -23.95 -4.34
CA ASP A 144 3.38 -22.98 -4.63
C ASP A 144 3.57 -22.35 -6.04
N LEU A 145 4.82 -22.22 -6.47
CA LEU A 145 5.16 -21.81 -7.84
C LEU A 145 4.64 -22.86 -8.87
N ASP A 146 4.88 -24.14 -8.61
CA ASP A 146 4.37 -25.24 -9.46
C ASP A 146 2.83 -25.29 -9.46
N GLY A 147 2.21 -24.96 -8.33
CA GLY A 147 0.75 -24.89 -8.21
C GLY A 147 0.08 -23.93 -9.20
N LEU A 148 0.78 -22.87 -9.60
CA LEU A 148 0.28 -21.87 -10.57
C LEU A 148 0.27 -22.38 -12.03
N ASP A 149 0.88 -23.51 -12.36
CA ASP A 149 0.92 -24.04 -13.74
C ASP A 149 -0.48 -24.23 -14.34
N ARG A 150 -1.48 -24.54 -13.51
CA ARG A 150 -2.88 -24.67 -13.93
C ARG A 150 -3.53 -23.36 -14.37
N ALA A 151 -2.94 -22.21 -13.99
CA ALA A 151 -3.38 -20.87 -14.36
C ALA A 151 -2.29 -20.07 -15.11
N LYS A 152 -1.26 -20.74 -15.64
CA LYS A 152 -0.02 -20.16 -16.17
C LYS A 152 -0.23 -18.93 -17.05
N ASN A 153 -1.19 -18.97 -17.97
CA ASN A 153 -1.42 -17.87 -18.93
C ASN A 153 -2.11 -16.64 -18.30
N SER A 154 -2.52 -16.74 -17.05
CA SER A 154 -3.18 -15.66 -16.29
C SER A 154 -2.28 -15.10 -15.19
N VAL A 155 -1.03 -15.59 -15.08
CA VAL A 155 -0.06 -15.17 -14.06
C VAL A 155 1.06 -14.40 -14.72
N SER A 156 1.38 -13.23 -14.18
CA SER A 156 2.48 -12.39 -14.65
C SER A 156 3.66 -12.31 -13.66
N ILE A 157 3.40 -12.53 -12.36
CA ILE A 157 4.42 -12.33 -11.31
C ILE A 157 4.27 -13.33 -10.18
N PHE A 158 5.41 -13.72 -9.58
CA PHE A 158 5.49 -14.48 -8.35
C PHE A 158 6.39 -13.75 -7.36
N GLN A 159 5.85 -13.34 -6.21
CA GLN A 159 6.55 -12.58 -5.19
C GLN A 159 6.84 -13.42 -3.96
N VAL A 160 8.08 -13.40 -3.50
CA VAL A 160 8.51 -13.90 -2.18
C VAL A 160 8.42 -12.75 -1.19
N ASP A 161 7.60 -12.92 -0.14
CA ASP A 161 7.39 -11.92 0.92
C ASP A 161 8.38 -12.15 2.09
N ASP A 162 8.22 -11.40 3.22
CA ASP A 162 9.03 -11.46 4.43
C ASP A 162 9.26 -12.91 4.91
N GLY A 163 10.46 -13.22 5.31
CA GLY A 163 10.86 -14.50 5.91
C GLY A 163 11.93 -15.27 5.16
N TYR A 164 12.47 -14.76 4.07
CA TYR A 164 13.61 -15.37 3.36
C TYR A 164 14.94 -14.97 3.97
N GLU A 165 15.03 -13.76 4.52
CA GLU A 165 16.23 -13.19 5.12
C GLU A 165 16.47 -13.72 6.53
N SER A 166 17.73 -13.68 6.96
CA SER A 166 18.13 -14.11 8.31
C SER A 166 17.58 -13.17 9.38
N LYS A 167 17.59 -11.88 9.10
CA LYS A 167 17.06 -10.77 9.90
C LYS A 167 16.68 -9.61 9.00
N VAL A 168 15.60 -8.91 9.32
CA VAL A 168 15.25 -7.66 8.67
C VAL A 168 16.39 -6.67 8.86
N GLY A 169 16.89 -6.14 7.75
CA GLY A 169 18.09 -5.31 7.71
C GLY A 169 19.32 -6.01 7.15
N ASP A 170 19.48 -7.32 7.32
CA ASP A 170 20.60 -8.11 6.78
C ASP A 170 20.22 -8.73 5.42
N TRP A 171 19.85 -7.91 4.45
CA TRP A 171 19.12 -8.28 3.21
C TRP A 171 19.87 -9.25 2.31
N LEU A 172 21.20 -9.27 2.35
CA LEU A 172 22.02 -10.15 1.52
C LEU A 172 22.37 -11.48 2.20
N VAL A 173 21.79 -11.72 3.37
CA VAL A 173 21.98 -12.95 4.15
C VAL A 173 20.65 -13.72 4.25
N PRO A 174 20.33 -14.58 3.29
CA PRO A 174 19.18 -15.46 3.41
C PRO A 174 19.26 -16.35 4.66
N ASP A 175 18.11 -16.76 5.22
CA ASP A 175 18.12 -17.83 6.21
C ASP A 175 18.45 -19.16 5.50
N TYR A 176 19.72 -19.54 5.48
CA TYR A 176 20.19 -20.74 4.78
C TYR A 176 19.61 -22.06 5.32
N ARG A 177 18.93 -22.04 6.48
CA ARG A 177 18.17 -23.22 6.96
C ARG A 177 16.85 -23.36 6.18
N LYS A 178 16.31 -22.26 5.66
CA LYS A 178 15.07 -22.21 4.87
C LYS A 178 15.36 -22.20 3.37
N PHE A 179 16.39 -21.48 2.96
CA PHE A 179 16.83 -21.29 1.57
C PHE A 179 18.31 -21.68 1.43
N PRO A 180 18.62 -22.98 1.47
CA PRO A 180 20.01 -23.48 1.50
C PRO A 180 20.82 -23.08 0.27
N ASN A 181 20.15 -22.83 -0.86
CA ASN A 181 20.77 -22.46 -2.13
C ASN A 181 20.76 -20.93 -2.38
N GLY A 182 20.27 -20.13 -1.41
CA GLY A 182 20.11 -18.68 -1.56
C GLY A 182 18.91 -18.29 -2.42
N MET A 183 18.84 -17.01 -2.82
CA MET A 183 17.65 -16.47 -3.47
C MET A 183 17.73 -16.46 -5.00
N LYS A 184 18.94 -16.50 -5.59
CA LYS A 184 19.09 -16.56 -7.04
C LYS A 184 18.40 -17.77 -7.68
N PRO A 185 18.54 -19.02 -7.19
CA PRO A 185 17.82 -20.16 -7.75
C PRO A 185 16.31 -20.05 -7.69
N ILE A 186 15.76 -19.30 -6.70
CA ILE A 186 14.33 -19.01 -6.61
C ILE A 186 13.90 -18.08 -7.75
N ALA A 187 14.63 -16.98 -7.99
CA ALA A 187 14.36 -16.09 -9.12
C ALA A 187 14.47 -16.81 -10.46
N ASP A 188 15.52 -17.63 -10.64
CA ASP A 188 15.71 -18.45 -11.85
C ASP A 188 14.53 -19.41 -12.08
N ALA A 189 14.02 -20.06 -11.02
CA ALA A 189 12.87 -20.96 -11.11
C ALA A 189 11.58 -20.23 -11.51
N ILE A 190 11.36 -19.02 -10.97
CA ILE A 190 10.22 -18.16 -11.32
C ILE A 190 10.31 -17.77 -12.80
N HIS A 191 11.48 -17.34 -13.27
CA HIS A 191 11.71 -16.98 -14.67
C HIS A 191 11.53 -18.18 -15.61
N ALA A 192 11.91 -19.39 -15.19
CA ALA A 192 11.70 -20.61 -15.98
C ALA A 192 10.21 -20.92 -16.24
N LYS A 193 9.30 -20.42 -15.37
CA LYS A 193 7.85 -20.48 -15.60
C LYS A 193 7.34 -19.37 -16.52
N GLY A 194 8.16 -18.36 -16.79
CA GLY A 194 7.81 -17.18 -17.62
C GLY A 194 7.19 -16.04 -16.80
N TYR A 195 7.38 -16.03 -15.49
CA TYR A 195 6.86 -14.98 -14.61
C TYR A 195 7.95 -13.99 -14.22
N LEU A 196 7.56 -12.76 -13.86
CA LEU A 196 8.43 -11.81 -13.18
C LEU A 196 8.69 -12.29 -11.75
N ALA A 197 9.92 -12.12 -11.27
CA ALA A 197 10.30 -12.46 -9.91
C ALA A 197 10.19 -11.22 -9.00
N GLY A 198 9.36 -11.28 -7.95
CA GLY A 198 9.21 -10.24 -6.94
C GLY A 198 9.81 -10.65 -5.60
N ILE A 199 10.32 -9.67 -4.85
CA ILE A 199 10.85 -9.87 -3.51
C ILE A 199 10.46 -8.73 -2.58
N TRP A 200 10.20 -9.04 -1.31
CA TRP A 200 9.88 -8.08 -0.26
C TRP A 200 11.14 -7.55 0.43
N ILE A 201 11.16 -6.26 0.73
CA ILE A 201 12.24 -5.57 1.44
C ILE A 201 11.63 -4.44 2.28
N ALA A 202 12.11 -4.24 3.52
CA ALA A 202 11.87 -3.04 4.33
C ALA A 202 13.17 -2.21 4.37
N PRO A 203 13.45 -1.37 3.34
CA PRO A 203 14.78 -0.85 3.05
C PRO A 203 15.37 0.04 4.13
N PHE A 204 14.51 0.69 4.93
CA PHE A 204 14.92 1.57 6.02
C PHE A 204 14.89 0.90 7.40
N SER A 205 14.52 -0.38 7.48
CA SER A 205 14.36 -1.09 8.75
C SER A 205 15.57 -1.96 9.08
N ALA A 206 16.04 -1.87 10.31
CA ALA A 206 17.08 -2.74 10.87
C ALA A 206 16.57 -3.36 12.18
N GLN A 207 16.24 -4.66 12.15
CA GLN A 207 15.83 -5.40 13.34
C GLN A 207 16.87 -5.27 14.44
N ARG A 208 16.45 -5.07 15.69
CA ARG A 208 17.37 -4.91 16.84
C ARG A 208 18.42 -6.00 16.96
N SER A 209 18.13 -7.20 16.49
CA SER A 209 19.02 -8.36 16.53
C SER A 209 19.84 -8.55 15.25
N SER A 210 19.65 -7.74 14.22
CA SER A 210 20.42 -7.78 12.98
C SER A 210 21.89 -7.42 13.21
N VAL A 211 22.75 -7.84 12.30
CA VAL A 211 24.18 -7.46 12.28
C VAL A 211 24.29 -5.95 12.06
N ILE A 212 23.55 -5.41 11.10
CA ILE A 212 23.54 -3.98 10.78
C ILE A 212 23.21 -3.12 12.00
N ALA A 213 22.16 -3.44 12.76
CA ALA A 213 21.78 -2.64 13.93
C ALA A 213 22.80 -2.72 15.09
N LYS A 214 23.57 -3.83 15.20
CA LYS A 214 24.57 -4.02 16.26
C LYS A 214 25.93 -3.42 15.92
N ASP A 215 26.37 -3.62 14.68
CA ASP A 215 27.71 -3.25 14.25
C ASP A 215 27.77 -1.78 13.81
N HIS A 216 26.62 -1.20 13.39
CA HIS A 216 26.49 0.17 12.90
C HIS A 216 25.43 0.98 13.66
N PRO A 217 25.58 1.20 14.98
CA PRO A 217 24.63 2.01 15.75
C PRO A 217 24.60 3.48 15.34
N ASP A 218 25.62 3.96 14.64
CA ASP A 218 25.75 5.28 14.03
C ASP A 218 24.98 5.45 12.73
N TRP A 219 24.49 4.36 12.13
CA TRP A 219 23.61 4.38 10.96
C TRP A 219 22.14 4.60 11.32
N LEU A 220 21.80 4.50 12.62
CA LEU A 220 20.44 4.54 13.10
C LEU A 220 19.99 5.98 13.40
N ILE A 221 18.81 6.34 12.91
CA ILE A 221 18.15 7.59 13.31
C ILE A 221 18.01 7.61 14.82
N LYS A 222 18.33 8.74 15.44
CA LYS A 222 18.11 8.96 16.87
C LYS A 222 16.82 9.71 17.09
N ASP A 223 16.01 9.22 18.02
CA ASP A 223 14.78 9.88 18.46
C ASP A 223 15.13 11.25 19.05
N ASN A 224 14.50 12.31 18.54
CA ASN A 224 14.81 13.69 18.88
C ASN A 224 14.59 14.01 20.37
N ALA A 225 13.68 13.30 21.03
CA ALA A 225 13.35 13.56 22.44
C ALA A 225 14.27 12.80 23.40
N THR A 226 14.74 11.61 23.02
CA THR A 226 15.45 10.69 23.94
C THR A 226 16.91 10.47 23.56
N GLY A 227 17.33 10.79 22.33
CA GLY A 227 18.66 10.52 21.79
C GLY A 227 18.95 9.02 21.57
N LYS A 228 17.98 8.13 21.79
CA LYS A 228 18.12 6.68 21.57
C LYS A 228 17.77 6.33 20.12
N PRO A 229 18.19 5.15 19.62
CA PRO A 229 17.76 4.72 18.29
C PRO A 229 16.24 4.76 18.14
N LEU A 230 15.78 5.37 17.04
CA LEU A 230 14.36 5.51 16.73
C LEU A 230 13.76 4.16 16.39
N LEU A 231 12.71 3.77 17.11
CA LEU A 231 11.96 2.55 16.84
C LEU A 231 10.98 2.83 15.68
N GLY A 232 11.30 2.33 14.48
CA GLY A 232 10.47 2.50 13.30
C GLY A 232 9.30 1.50 13.23
N CYS A 233 9.47 0.31 13.81
CA CYS A 233 8.45 -0.73 13.82
C CYS A 233 8.56 -1.61 15.07
N VAL A 234 7.41 -2.07 15.57
CA VAL A 234 7.35 -3.02 16.71
C VAL A 234 7.42 -4.49 16.26
N GLY A 235 7.25 -4.75 14.95
CA GLY A 235 7.41 -6.08 14.36
C GLY A 235 8.81 -6.65 14.61
N TRP A 236 8.98 -7.96 14.44
CA TRP A 236 10.27 -8.68 14.59
C TRP A 236 10.96 -8.50 15.96
N GLY A 237 10.19 -8.14 17.00
CA GLY A 237 10.73 -7.76 18.32
C GLY A 237 11.33 -6.36 18.38
N GLY A 238 11.01 -5.53 17.40
CA GLY A 238 11.42 -4.15 17.21
C GLY A 238 12.50 -3.99 16.13
N ALA A 239 12.28 -3.02 15.24
CA ALA A 239 13.24 -2.59 14.24
C ALA A 239 13.51 -1.10 14.37
N TYR A 240 14.78 -0.71 14.28
CA TYR A 240 15.27 0.66 14.21
C TYR A 240 15.23 1.16 12.76
N THR A 241 15.28 2.47 12.59
CA THR A 241 15.30 3.10 11.27
C THR A 241 16.71 3.53 10.89
N LEU A 242 17.14 3.18 9.68
CA LEU A 242 18.38 3.63 9.07
C LEU A 242 18.26 5.08 8.61
N ASP A 243 19.33 5.87 8.71
CA ASP A 243 19.34 7.27 8.29
C ASP A 243 19.88 7.44 6.87
N ILE A 244 19.01 7.76 5.91
CA ILE A 244 19.43 8.01 4.51
C ILE A 244 20.35 9.22 4.33
N TYR A 245 20.51 10.07 5.33
CA TYR A 245 21.49 11.17 5.30
C TYR A 245 22.90 10.73 5.71
N ASN A 246 23.07 9.50 6.19
CA ASN A 246 24.37 8.87 6.36
C ASN A 246 24.84 8.28 5.01
N GLY A 247 26.02 8.70 4.54
CA GLY A 247 26.58 8.23 3.26
C GLY A 247 26.80 6.73 3.19
N GLU A 248 27.23 6.10 4.30
CA GLU A 248 27.46 4.65 4.37
C GLU A 248 26.13 3.88 4.30
N VAL A 249 25.05 4.40 4.90
CA VAL A 249 23.69 3.83 4.76
C VAL A 249 23.26 3.86 3.31
N ARG A 250 23.47 4.98 2.59
CA ARG A 250 23.12 5.06 1.16
C ARG A 250 23.90 4.04 0.34
N GLU A 251 25.19 3.87 0.59
CA GLU A 251 26.01 2.87 -0.10
C GLU A 251 25.54 1.44 0.22
N TYR A 252 25.20 1.15 1.47
CA TYR A 252 24.64 -0.14 1.87
C TYR A 252 23.34 -0.43 1.13
N ILE A 253 22.41 0.55 1.07
CA ILE A 253 21.13 0.41 0.37
C ILE A 253 21.35 0.20 -1.13
N ARG A 254 22.21 0.99 -1.79
CA ARG A 254 22.56 0.79 -3.20
C ARG A 254 23.13 -0.60 -3.46
N ASN A 255 24.03 -1.06 -2.58
CA ASN A 255 24.65 -2.37 -2.72
C ASN A 255 23.64 -3.50 -2.66
N PHE A 256 22.74 -3.54 -1.66
CA PHE A 256 21.81 -4.64 -1.58
C PHE A 256 20.78 -4.61 -2.73
N PHE A 257 20.32 -3.44 -3.19
CA PHE A 257 19.49 -3.37 -4.38
C PHE A 257 20.20 -3.87 -5.63
N ASN A 258 21.46 -3.51 -5.82
CA ASN A 258 22.25 -4.00 -6.95
C ASN A 258 22.34 -5.53 -6.94
N VAL A 259 22.68 -6.14 -5.81
CA VAL A 259 22.77 -7.61 -5.69
C VAL A 259 21.41 -8.27 -5.92
N ILE A 260 20.34 -7.77 -5.28
CA ILE A 260 18.99 -8.37 -5.38
C ILE A 260 18.44 -8.28 -6.82
N LEU A 261 18.58 -7.11 -7.44
CA LEU A 261 17.99 -6.87 -8.77
C LEU A 261 18.85 -7.41 -9.92
N ASN A 262 20.18 -7.35 -9.79
CA ASN A 262 21.07 -7.72 -10.88
C ASN A 262 21.71 -9.10 -10.68
N ASP A 263 22.24 -9.40 -9.48
CA ASP A 263 22.95 -10.68 -9.25
C ASP A 263 21.96 -11.81 -8.96
N TRP A 264 20.93 -11.57 -8.14
CA TRP A 264 19.85 -12.54 -7.91
C TRP A 264 18.81 -12.55 -9.03
N GLY A 265 18.62 -11.42 -9.72
CA GLY A 265 17.81 -11.29 -10.91
C GLY A 265 16.32 -10.99 -10.64
N PHE A 266 15.95 -10.46 -9.47
CA PHE A 266 14.57 -10.05 -9.23
C PHE A 266 14.16 -8.86 -10.10
N ASP A 267 12.88 -8.80 -10.49
CA ASP A 267 12.30 -7.80 -11.41
C ASP A 267 11.46 -6.75 -10.69
N MET A 268 10.96 -7.09 -9.52
CA MET A 268 10.14 -6.22 -8.68
C MET A 268 10.58 -6.29 -7.23
N VAL A 269 10.59 -5.14 -6.58
CA VAL A 269 10.73 -5.04 -5.13
C VAL A 269 9.44 -4.49 -4.52
N LYS A 270 8.86 -5.23 -3.55
CA LYS A 270 7.84 -4.70 -2.65
C LYS A 270 8.56 -4.02 -1.51
N LEU A 271 8.46 -2.69 -1.44
CA LEU A 271 9.13 -1.86 -0.45
C LEU A 271 8.16 -1.49 0.66
N ASP A 272 8.43 -1.98 1.87
CA ASP A 272 7.52 -1.87 3.00
C ASP A 272 8.09 -1.04 4.15
N PHE A 273 7.22 -0.62 5.08
CA PHE A 273 7.55 0.21 6.24
C PHE A 273 8.27 1.52 5.89
N LEU A 274 8.00 2.07 4.71
CA LEU A 274 8.69 3.25 4.19
C LEU A 274 8.46 4.50 5.04
N TYR A 275 7.30 4.60 5.71
CA TYR A 275 6.96 5.72 6.61
C TYR A 275 8.00 5.93 7.71
N SER A 276 8.74 4.88 8.09
CA SER A 276 9.67 4.93 9.22
C SER A 276 10.78 5.97 9.03
N GLU A 277 11.17 6.24 7.78
CA GLU A 277 12.19 7.24 7.45
C GLU A 277 11.77 8.67 7.80
N ALA A 278 10.48 8.97 7.77
CA ALA A 278 9.93 10.30 7.95
C ALA A 278 9.07 10.45 9.22
N MET A 279 9.36 9.69 10.28
CA MET A 279 8.58 9.75 11.54
C MET A 279 8.83 11.04 12.31
N GLN A 280 9.97 11.68 12.11
CA GLN A 280 10.33 12.95 12.76
C GLN A 280 11.14 13.83 11.81
N PRO A 281 11.10 15.17 11.97
CA PRO A 281 11.95 16.08 11.23
C PRO A 281 13.40 15.94 11.69
N ARG A 282 14.35 16.15 10.78
CA ARG A 282 15.78 16.17 11.08
C ARG A 282 16.58 16.91 10.00
N ASN A 283 17.80 17.30 10.33
CA ASN A 283 18.74 17.95 9.40
C ASN A 283 18.16 19.19 8.71
N GLY A 284 17.35 20.00 9.43
CA GLY A 284 16.68 21.16 8.87
C GLY A 284 15.60 20.84 7.84
N LYS A 285 15.10 19.61 7.82
CA LYS A 285 14.10 19.13 6.84
C LYS A 285 12.82 18.68 7.53
N SER A 286 11.70 19.02 6.90
CA SER A 286 10.37 18.52 7.31
C SER A 286 10.21 17.04 6.99
N ARG A 287 9.23 16.39 7.62
CA ARG A 287 8.90 14.99 7.37
C ARG A 287 8.49 14.71 5.93
N GLY A 288 7.70 15.60 5.33
CA GLY A 288 7.30 15.47 3.93
C GLY A 288 8.48 15.57 2.97
N GLN A 289 9.41 16.50 3.24
CA GLN A 289 10.65 16.62 2.46
C GLN A 289 11.50 15.36 2.57
N ILE A 290 11.72 14.87 3.79
CA ILE A 290 12.48 13.63 4.03
C ILE A 290 11.86 12.46 3.27
N MET A 291 10.53 12.32 3.32
CA MET A 291 9.85 11.22 2.62
C MET A 291 9.98 11.31 1.10
N CYS A 292 9.84 12.50 0.53
CA CYS A 292 10.03 12.69 -0.92
C CYS A 292 11.48 12.35 -1.32
N GLU A 293 12.48 12.83 -0.59
CA GLU A 293 13.90 12.54 -0.86
C GLU A 293 14.22 11.04 -0.69
N ALA A 294 13.58 10.37 0.30
CA ALA A 294 13.71 8.94 0.49
C ALA A 294 13.13 8.15 -0.68
N MET A 295 11.95 8.54 -1.18
CA MET A 295 11.32 7.89 -2.33
C MET A 295 12.11 8.11 -3.62
N ASP A 296 12.61 9.32 -3.87
CA ASP A 296 13.47 9.61 -5.01
C ASP A 296 14.76 8.75 -4.95
N PHE A 297 15.36 8.63 -3.77
CA PHE A 297 16.54 7.79 -3.56
C PHE A 297 16.27 6.29 -3.82
N LEU A 298 15.13 5.77 -3.38
CA LEU A 298 14.76 4.38 -3.67
C LEU A 298 14.56 4.15 -5.16
N ARG A 299 13.94 5.10 -5.88
CA ARG A 299 13.81 4.99 -7.33
C ARG A 299 15.18 5.04 -8.04
N GLU A 300 16.10 5.89 -7.57
CA GLU A 300 17.49 5.90 -8.05
C GLU A 300 18.15 4.52 -7.88
N CYS A 301 18.02 3.90 -6.69
CA CYS A 301 18.62 2.59 -6.40
C CYS A 301 18.04 1.46 -7.25
N VAL A 302 16.71 1.45 -7.44
CA VAL A 302 16.01 0.42 -8.20
C VAL A 302 16.18 0.63 -9.72
N GLY A 303 16.38 1.89 -10.15
CA GLY A 303 16.49 2.27 -11.55
C GLY A 303 15.14 2.25 -12.28
N GLU A 304 15.17 2.60 -13.56
CA GLU A 304 13.93 2.76 -14.36
C GLU A 304 13.40 1.43 -14.91
N GLU A 305 14.22 0.38 -14.96
CA GLU A 305 13.85 -0.90 -15.61
C GLU A 305 13.12 -1.86 -14.69
N LYS A 306 13.31 -1.75 -13.38
CA LYS A 306 12.72 -2.63 -12.39
C LYS A 306 11.50 -1.98 -11.71
N LEU A 307 10.60 -2.81 -11.21
CA LEU A 307 9.32 -2.38 -10.65
C LEU A 307 9.44 -2.10 -9.14
N ILE A 308 8.75 -1.07 -8.67
CA ILE A 308 8.51 -0.81 -7.25
C ILE A 308 7.03 -0.97 -6.94
N LEU A 309 6.73 -1.86 -6.01
CA LEU A 309 5.45 -1.93 -5.31
C LEU A 309 5.64 -1.27 -3.93
N GLY A 310 5.08 -0.06 -3.75
CA GLY A 310 5.14 0.66 -2.48
C GLY A 310 4.17 0.08 -1.45
N CYS A 311 4.62 -0.04 -0.20
CA CYS A 311 3.82 -0.48 0.93
C CYS A 311 4.20 0.31 2.19
N GLY A 312 3.25 0.62 3.06
CA GLY A 312 3.52 1.43 4.24
C GLY A 312 4.14 2.80 3.91
N VAL A 313 3.72 3.42 2.82
CA VAL A 313 4.23 4.72 2.35
C VAL A 313 3.12 5.77 2.36
N PRO A 314 3.39 7.02 2.79
CA PRO A 314 2.50 8.15 2.54
C PRO A 314 2.27 8.31 1.03
N LEU A 315 0.98 8.32 0.59
CA LEU A 315 0.66 8.20 -0.83
C LEU A 315 1.19 9.37 -1.68
N GLY A 316 1.09 10.61 -1.20
CA GLY A 316 1.55 11.79 -1.95
C GLY A 316 3.01 11.68 -2.42
N PRO A 317 3.98 11.44 -1.53
CA PRO A 317 5.39 11.23 -1.90
C PRO A 317 5.64 10.03 -2.81
N SER A 318 4.70 9.09 -2.96
CA SER A 318 4.84 7.93 -3.84
C SER A 318 4.39 8.20 -5.28
N PHE A 319 3.65 9.30 -5.53
CA PHE A 319 3.11 9.64 -6.84
C PHE A 319 4.22 9.86 -7.86
N GLY A 320 4.15 9.14 -8.99
CA GLY A 320 5.17 9.18 -10.03
C GLY A 320 6.51 8.51 -9.67
N VAL A 321 6.64 7.92 -8.49
CA VAL A 321 7.84 7.22 -8.05
C VAL A 321 7.66 5.71 -8.13
N VAL A 322 6.56 5.18 -7.63
CA VAL A 322 6.27 3.74 -7.65
C VAL A 322 5.44 3.33 -8.85
N ASP A 323 5.54 2.07 -9.25
CA ASP A 323 4.75 1.51 -10.37
C ASP A 323 3.42 0.95 -9.87
N ALA A 324 3.41 0.41 -8.66
CA ALA A 324 2.23 -0.04 -7.95
C ALA A 324 2.30 0.37 -6.48
N CYS A 325 1.17 0.48 -5.80
CA CYS A 325 1.14 0.86 -4.40
C CYS A 325 -0.01 0.19 -3.65
N ARG A 326 0.29 -0.34 -2.48
CA ARG A 326 -0.70 -0.77 -1.50
C ARG A 326 -1.55 0.44 -1.09
N ILE A 327 -2.85 0.32 -1.21
CA ILE A 327 -3.81 1.40 -0.93
C ILE A 327 -4.63 1.18 0.33
N SER A 328 -4.41 0.08 1.03
CA SER A 328 -5.13 -0.32 2.25
C SER A 328 -4.19 -0.85 3.33
N CYS A 329 -4.72 -1.04 4.54
CA CYS A 329 -4.13 -1.92 5.53
C CYS A 329 -4.05 -3.37 5.02
N ASP A 330 -3.38 -4.22 5.78
CA ASP A 330 -3.41 -5.67 5.56
C ASP A 330 -4.84 -6.22 5.62
N VAL A 331 -5.15 -7.11 4.66
CA VAL A 331 -6.47 -7.74 4.57
C VAL A 331 -6.76 -8.68 5.75
N ASP A 332 -5.71 -9.17 6.45
CA ASP A 332 -5.79 -10.18 7.52
C ASP A 332 -6.51 -11.48 7.06
N LEU A 333 -6.57 -12.46 7.93
CA LEU A 333 -7.27 -13.73 7.74
C LEU A 333 -8.70 -13.72 8.29
N LYS A 334 -9.22 -12.52 8.61
CA LYS A 334 -10.55 -12.27 9.14
C LYS A 334 -11.23 -11.13 8.42
N TYR A 335 -12.54 -11.29 8.22
CA TYR A 335 -13.33 -10.25 7.54
C TYR A 335 -13.42 -8.95 8.37
N LEU A 336 -13.64 -9.05 9.68
CA LEU A 336 -13.72 -7.90 10.60
C LEU A 336 -12.41 -7.72 11.38
N PRO A 337 -12.08 -6.47 11.77
CA PRO A 337 -10.92 -6.21 12.62
C PRO A 337 -10.97 -6.99 13.91
N LYS A 338 -9.82 -7.49 14.37
CA LYS A 338 -9.70 -8.14 15.67
C LYS A 338 -10.09 -7.18 16.80
N TYR A 339 -10.71 -7.71 17.85
CA TYR A 339 -11.21 -6.89 18.95
C TYR A 339 -10.13 -6.01 19.59
N TYR A 340 -8.93 -6.55 19.80
CA TYR A 340 -7.82 -5.80 20.40
C TYR A 340 -7.31 -4.66 19.50
N ASN A 341 -7.44 -4.78 18.19
CA ASN A 341 -7.10 -3.69 17.26
C ASN A 341 -8.04 -2.50 17.47
N LYS A 342 -9.32 -2.75 17.77
CA LYS A 342 -10.31 -1.70 18.08
C LYS A 342 -10.01 -0.95 19.40
N MET A 343 -9.15 -1.50 20.25
CA MET A 343 -8.68 -0.84 21.49
C MET A 343 -7.49 0.13 21.24
N GLY A 344 -7.16 0.43 20.00
CA GLY A 344 -6.09 1.36 19.66
C GLY A 344 -4.67 0.76 19.68
N ILE A 345 -4.57 -0.56 19.78
CA ILE A 345 -3.26 -1.26 19.77
C ILE A 345 -2.67 -1.27 18.35
N ASN A 346 -3.53 -1.36 17.33
CA ASN A 346 -3.15 -1.21 15.93
C ASN A 346 -4.12 -0.23 15.26
N LEU A 347 -3.61 0.92 14.85
CA LEU A 347 -4.39 1.99 14.25
C LEU A 347 -4.84 1.66 12.82
N GLU A 348 -4.13 0.79 12.13
CA GLU A 348 -4.48 0.36 10.77
C GLU A 348 -5.71 -0.54 10.70
N LEU A 349 -6.10 -1.15 11.82
CA LEU A 349 -7.24 -2.06 11.89
C LEU A 349 -7.27 -3.11 10.76
N PRO A 350 -6.21 -3.94 10.58
CA PRO A 350 -6.13 -4.92 9.51
C PRO A 350 -7.39 -5.78 9.43
N SER A 351 -8.01 -5.82 8.26
CA SER A 351 -9.22 -6.59 8.00
C SER A 351 -9.66 -6.47 6.53
N ALA A 352 -10.38 -7.46 6.02
CA ALA A 352 -11.00 -7.35 4.70
C ALA A 352 -12.02 -6.21 4.61
N GLN A 353 -12.73 -5.91 5.70
CA GLN A 353 -13.65 -4.79 5.78
C GLN A 353 -12.96 -3.45 5.42
N ASN A 354 -11.79 -3.18 6.04
CA ASN A 354 -11.03 -1.97 5.75
C ASN A 354 -10.38 -2.02 4.37
N ALA A 355 -9.83 -3.18 3.95
CA ALA A 355 -9.27 -3.35 2.62
C ALA A 355 -10.30 -3.05 1.52
N ILE A 356 -11.52 -3.59 1.63
CA ILE A 356 -12.63 -3.31 0.72
C ILE A 356 -12.99 -1.82 0.72
N THR A 357 -13.09 -1.20 1.90
CA THR A 357 -13.40 0.23 2.00
C THR A 357 -12.34 1.07 1.29
N ASN A 358 -11.07 0.83 1.58
CA ASN A 358 -9.98 1.56 0.94
C ASN A 358 -9.95 1.35 -0.57
N SER A 359 -10.15 0.11 -1.04
CA SER A 359 -10.17 -0.22 -2.48
C SER A 359 -11.27 0.56 -3.21
N VAL A 360 -12.50 0.53 -2.69
CA VAL A 360 -13.64 1.23 -3.32
C VAL A 360 -13.39 2.74 -3.35
N PHE A 361 -12.91 3.32 -2.27
CA PHE A 361 -12.87 4.78 -2.12
C PHE A 361 -11.54 5.41 -2.53
N ARG A 362 -10.50 4.60 -2.80
CA ARG A 362 -9.24 5.01 -3.44
C ARG A 362 -9.13 4.54 -4.90
N ARG A 363 -10.19 4.00 -5.48
CA ARG A 363 -10.19 3.54 -6.88
C ARG A 363 -9.72 4.58 -7.89
N HIS A 364 -9.88 5.87 -7.58
CA HIS A 364 -9.46 6.96 -8.45
C HIS A 364 -7.94 7.10 -8.60
N LEU A 365 -7.15 6.44 -7.75
CA LEU A 365 -5.70 6.41 -7.87
C LEU A 365 -5.26 5.43 -8.98
N ASN A 366 -6.05 4.36 -9.18
CA ASN A 366 -5.71 3.29 -10.10
C ASN A 366 -5.49 3.79 -11.53
N GLY A 367 -4.30 3.51 -12.09
CA GLY A 367 -3.92 3.90 -13.44
C GLY A 367 -3.63 5.39 -13.64
N ARG A 368 -3.91 6.26 -12.64
CA ARG A 368 -3.60 7.69 -12.70
C ARG A 368 -2.25 8.04 -12.10
N VAL A 369 -1.92 7.43 -10.98
CA VAL A 369 -0.65 7.68 -10.26
C VAL A 369 0.21 6.43 -10.14
N PHE A 370 -0.40 5.28 -10.00
CA PHE A 370 0.20 3.94 -9.97
C PHE A 370 -0.89 2.87 -10.20
N CYS A 371 -0.51 1.58 -10.28
CA CYS A 371 -1.46 0.48 -10.18
C CYS A 371 -1.85 0.28 -8.71
N ASN A 372 -3.14 0.33 -8.39
CA ASN A 372 -3.60 0.04 -7.05
C ASN A 372 -3.33 -1.42 -6.67
N ASP A 373 -2.70 -1.62 -5.52
CA ASP A 373 -2.64 -2.90 -4.82
C ASP A 373 -3.66 -2.91 -3.67
N PRO A 374 -4.82 -3.57 -3.85
CA PRO A 374 -5.83 -3.68 -2.81
C PRO A 374 -5.52 -4.76 -1.77
N ASP A 375 -4.33 -5.36 -1.80
CA ASP A 375 -3.90 -6.57 -1.13
C ASP A 375 -4.46 -7.85 -1.76
N VAL A 376 -4.21 -9.01 -1.13
CA VAL A 376 -4.60 -10.31 -1.69
C VAL A 376 -6.10 -10.57 -1.57
N PHE A 377 -6.59 -11.45 -2.41
CA PHE A 377 -7.84 -12.16 -2.20
C PHE A 377 -7.58 -13.66 -1.98
N PHE A 378 -8.58 -14.38 -1.51
CA PHE A 378 -8.46 -15.79 -1.15
C PHE A 378 -9.52 -16.63 -1.85
N LEU A 379 -9.13 -17.81 -2.34
CA LEU A 379 -10.07 -18.83 -2.79
C LEU A 379 -9.99 -20.09 -1.92
N ARG A 380 -8.86 -20.32 -1.23
CA ARG A 380 -8.68 -21.46 -0.32
C ARG A 380 -9.72 -21.52 0.79
N GLU A 381 -9.96 -22.71 1.33
CA GLU A 381 -10.86 -22.94 2.47
C GLU A 381 -10.13 -22.99 3.83
N LYS A 382 -8.86 -23.34 3.83
CA LYS A 382 -8.07 -23.55 5.05
C LYS A 382 -7.38 -22.25 5.50
N ASN A 383 -7.09 -22.16 6.80
CA ASN A 383 -6.29 -21.09 7.39
C ASN A 383 -6.86 -19.67 7.18
N LEU A 384 -8.20 -19.55 7.17
CA LEU A 384 -8.92 -18.28 7.17
C LEU A 384 -10.36 -18.46 7.67
N THR A 385 -11.04 -17.36 8.00
CA THR A 385 -12.40 -17.40 8.57
C THR A 385 -13.44 -16.70 7.71
N PHE A 386 -13.20 -16.62 6.41
CA PHE A 386 -14.13 -16.01 5.45
C PHE A 386 -15.20 -16.99 5.02
N THR A 387 -16.41 -16.50 4.84
CA THR A 387 -17.43 -17.25 4.09
C THR A 387 -17.11 -17.23 2.59
N LYS A 388 -17.69 -18.15 1.80
CA LYS A 388 -17.55 -18.16 0.34
C LYS A 388 -17.93 -16.80 -0.26
N GLU A 389 -19.05 -16.23 0.17
CA GLU A 389 -19.53 -14.94 -0.30
C GLU A 389 -18.55 -13.79 0.01
N GLN A 390 -17.95 -13.78 1.21
CA GLN A 390 -16.93 -12.78 1.59
C GLN A 390 -15.67 -12.90 0.74
N LYS A 391 -15.22 -14.13 0.42
CA LYS A 391 -14.07 -14.36 -0.48
C LYS A 391 -14.37 -13.82 -1.88
N LEU A 392 -15.52 -14.15 -2.45
CA LEU A 392 -15.94 -13.68 -3.77
C LEU A 392 -16.12 -12.16 -3.82
N LEU A 393 -16.68 -11.56 -2.76
CA LEU A 393 -16.80 -10.11 -2.63
C LEU A 393 -15.43 -9.44 -2.65
N LEU A 394 -14.50 -9.91 -1.83
CA LEU A 394 -13.13 -9.37 -1.78
C LEU A 394 -12.45 -9.48 -3.15
N ALA A 395 -12.48 -10.65 -3.79
CA ALA A 395 -11.91 -10.86 -5.11
C ALA A 395 -12.53 -9.95 -6.17
N LYS A 396 -13.86 -9.76 -6.15
CA LYS A 396 -14.55 -8.88 -7.10
C LYS A 396 -14.21 -7.41 -6.88
N ILE A 397 -14.11 -6.96 -5.63
CA ILE A 397 -13.70 -5.57 -5.33
C ILE A 397 -12.26 -5.34 -5.74
N ASN A 398 -11.34 -6.28 -5.44
CA ASN A 398 -9.95 -6.17 -5.86
C ASN A 398 -9.85 -6.05 -7.38
N ASN A 399 -10.56 -6.89 -8.11
CA ASN A 399 -10.58 -6.85 -9.57
C ASN A 399 -11.23 -5.58 -10.15
N LEU A 400 -12.24 -4.99 -9.48
CA LEU A 400 -12.90 -3.75 -9.93
C LEU A 400 -12.08 -2.48 -9.66
N CYS A 401 -11.29 -2.48 -8.57
CA CYS A 401 -10.70 -1.26 -8.02
C CYS A 401 -9.17 -1.23 -8.05
N GLY A 402 -8.53 -2.35 -8.43
CA GLY A 402 -7.08 -2.47 -8.51
C GLY A 402 -6.61 -3.21 -9.74
N ASP A 403 -5.33 -3.00 -10.06
CA ASP A 403 -4.63 -3.66 -11.17
C ASP A 403 -3.47 -4.54 -10.68
N VAL A 404 -3.22 -4.61 -9.36
CA VAL A 404 -2.39 -5.64 -8.73
C VAL A 404 -3.32 -6.65 -8.08
N LEU A 405 -3.35 -7.86 -8.63
CA LEU A 405 -4.29 -8.92 -8.26
C LEU A 405 -3.51 -10.14 -7.78
N PHE A 406 -3.31 -10.22 -6.47
CA PHE A 406 -2.52 -11.29 -5.85
C PHE A 406 -3.38 -12.25 -5.04
N VAL A 407 -2.93 -13.51 -4.99
CA VAL A 407 -3.35 -14.53 -4.02
C VAL A 407 -2.14 -14.94 -3.17
N SER A 408 -2.41 -15.42 -1.96
CA SER A 408 -1.42 -16.07 -1.09
C SER A 408 -1.74 -17.56 -0.89
N ASP A 409 -2.44 -18.14 -1.84
CA ASP A 409 -2.93 -19.53 -1.75
C ASP A 409 -2.03 -20.46 -2.56
N ASN A 410 -1.78 -21.68 -2.08
CA ASN A 410 -1.23 -22.71 -2.95
C ASN A 410 -2.30 -23.11 -3.99
N ALA A 411 -2.19 -22.61 -5.21
CA ALA A 411 -3.15 -22.93 -6.29
C ALA A 411 -3.11 -24.41 -6.71
N GLY A 412 -2.09 -25.15 -6.30
CA GLY A 412 -2.03 -26.62 -6.47
C GLY A 412 -3.15 -27.36 -5.71
N ASP A 413 -3.65 -26.76 -4.61
CA ASP A 413 -4.73 -27.32 -3.79
C ASP A 413 -6.13 -26.94 -4.29
N TYR A 414 -6.24 -26.11 -5.33
CA TYR A 414 -7.53 -25.63 -5.85
C TYR A 414 -8.29 -26.69 -6.62
N SER A 415 -9.61 -26.64 -6.53
CA SER A 415 -10.51 -27.36 -7.45
C SER A 415 -10.41 -26.76 -8.86
N ASP A 416 -10.97 -27.45 -9.87
CA ASP A 416 -11.03 -26.91 -11.22
C ASP A 416 -11.91 -25.64 -11.27
N GLU A 417 -12.96 -25.58 -10.47
CA GLU A 417 -13.83 -24.39 -10.33
C GLU A 417 -13.04 -23.19 -9.77
N ASP A 418 -12.22 -23.40 -8.73
CA ASP A 418 -11.40 -22.35 -8.15
C ASP A 418 -10.31 -21.86 -9.12
N ILE A 419 -9.75 -22.74 -9.94
CA ILE A 419 -8.80 -22.36 -11.00
C ILE A 419 -9.48 -21.46 -12.05
N GLU A 420 -10.70 -21.79 -12.46
CA GLU A 420 -11.43 -20.94 -13.42
C GLU A 420 -11.81 -19.58 -12.79
N LEU A 421 -12.18 -19.58 -11.51
CA LEU A 421 -12.39 -18.33 -10.75
C LEU A 421 -11.10 -17.50 -10.66
N LEU A 422 -9.96 -18.14 -10.36
CA LEU A 422 -8.66 -17.48 -10.32
C LEU A 422 -8.32 -16.80 -11.65
N LYS A 423 -8.42 -17.54 -12.76
CA LYS A 423 -8.19 -17.02 -14.11
C LYS A 423 -9.10 -15.84 -14.43
N LYS A 424 -10.35 -15.91 -14.00
CA LYS A 424 -11.33 -14.85 -14.21
C LYS A 424 -10.97 -13.57 -13.42
N PHE A 425 -10.61 -13.73 -12.13
CA PHE A 425 -10.24 -12.58 -11.28
C PHE A 425 -8.87 -12.01 -11.64
N PHE A 426 -7.96 -12.83 -12.17
CA PHE A 426 -6.63 -12.36 -12.63
C PHE A 426 -6.68 -11.57 -13.94
N LYS A 427 -7.78 -11.67 -14.68
CA LYS A 427 -7.92 -10.88 -15.91
C LYS A 427 -8.05 -9.39 -15.57
N LYS A 428 -7.28 -8.56 -16.28
CA LYS A 428 -7.43 -7.10 -16.18
C LYS A 428 -8.87 -6.69 -16.39
N ASN A 429 -9.37 -5.86 -15.49
CA ASN A 429 -10.73 -5.38 -15.56
C ASN A 429 -10.83 -4.16 -16.49
N GLU A 430 -11.74 -4.22 -17.45
CA GLU A 430 -12.05 -3.12 -18.39
C GLU A 430 -13.34 -2.39 -18.01
N CYS A 431 -13.91 -2.66 -16.84
CA CYS A 431 -15.13 -2.02 -16.39
C CYS A 431 -14.88 -0.55 -15.98
N LEU A 432 -15.80 0.31 -16.36
CA LEU A 432 -15.83 1.69 -15.87
C LEU A 432 -16.75 1.80 -14.66
N ILE A 433 -16.20 2.10 -13.48
CA ILE A 433 -17.01 2.41 -12.30
C ILE A 433 -17.60 3.81 -12.48
N THR A 434 -18.94 3.86 -12.58
CA THR A 434 -19.68 5.10 -12.79
C THR A 434 -20.04 5.79 -11.47
N SER A 435 -20.31 5.01 -10.41
CA SER A 435 -20.52 5.56 -9.07
C SER A 435 -20.18 4.52 -8.00
N ALA A 436 -19.77 4.98 -6.83
CA ALA A 436 -19.64 4.13 -5.65
C ALA A 436 -19.87 4.98 -4.39
N GLY A 437 -20.55 4.43 -3.40
CA GLY A 437 -20.84 5.12 -2.15
C GLY A 437 -21.70 4.33 -1.20
N PHE A 438 -21.84 4.87 0.02
CA PHE A 438 -22.77 4.34 1.00
C PHE A 438 -24.20 4.71 0.61
N ILE A 439 -25.10 3.73 0.62
CA ILE A 439 -26.54 3.90 0.47
C ILE A 439 -27.28 3.81 1.81
N SER A 440 -26.61 3.23 2.83
CA SER A 440 -27.02 3.25 4.23
C SER A 440 -25.78 3.18 5.13
N GLU A 441 -25.94 3.07 6.44
CA GLU A 441 -24.83 3.04 7.41
C GLU A 441 -23.77 1.99 7.10
N ASN A 442 -24.18 0.80 6.65
CA ASN A 442 -23.26 -0.31 6.34
C ASN A 442 -23.43 -0.85 4.92
N GLU A 443 -24.31 -0.29 4.10
CA GLU A 443 -24.54 -0.75 2.74
C GLU A 443 -23.77 0.13 1.75
N ILE A 444 -22.96 -0.51 0.92
CA ILE A 444 -22.23 0.13 -0.18
C ILE A 444 -22.79 -0.37 -1.50
N GLN A 445 -22.94 0.56 -2.43
CA GLN A 445 -23.30 0.27 -3.81
C GLN A 445 -22.16 0.73 -4.73
N VAL A 446 -21.75 -0.15 -5.66
CA VAL A 446 -20.81 0.14 -6.73
C VAL A 446 -21.49 -0.11 -8.06
N CYS A 447 -21.73 0.96 -8.83
CA CYS A 447 -22.28 0.89 -10.17
C CYS A 447 -21.15 0.94 -11.20
N TYR A 448 -21.16 0.04 -12.15
CA TYR A 448 -20.14 -0.03 -13.20
C TYR A 448 -20.72 -0.52 -14.54
N THR A 449 -19.99 -0.28 -15.62
CA THR A 449 -20.34 -0.80 -16.95
C THR A 449 -19.30 -1.84 -17.38
N GLU A 450 -19.75 -2.95 -17.92
CA GLU A 450 -18.95 -3.99 -18.55
C GLU A 450 -19.38 -4.06 -20.04
N GLY A 451 -18.60 -3.45 -20.91
CA GLY A 451 -19.07 -3.12 -22.25
C GLY A 451 -20.30 -2.20 -22.18
N GLU A 452 -21.41 -2.58 -22.84
CA GLU A 452 -22.66 -1.82 -22.82
C GLU A 452 -23.57 -2.15 -21.62
N LYS A 453 -23.23 -3.19 -20.83
CA LYS A 453 -24.06 -3.66 -19.73
C LYS A 453 -23.78 -2.89 -18.45
N LYS A 454 -24.83 -2.28 -17.88
CA LYS A 454 -24.78 -1.69 -16.55
C LYS A 454 -24.94 -2.78 -15.50
N LYS A 455 -24.06 -2.80 -14.51
CA LYS A 455 -24.07 -3.73 -13.38
C LYS A 455 -24.00 -2.96 -12.08
N THR A 456 -24.56 -3.53 -11.04
CA THR A 456 -24.56 -2.94 -9.69
C THR A 456 -24.17 -4.03 -8.69
N LEU A 457 -23.05 -3.80 -8.01
CA LEU A 457 -22.63 -4.60 -6.87
C LEU A 457 -23.10 -3.90 -5.59
N GLU A 458 -23.91 -4.59 -4.81
CA GLU A 458 -24.42 -4.14 -3.51
C GLU A 458 -23.92 -5.09 -2.43
N PHE A 459 -23.42 -4.54 -1.35
CA PHE A 459 -22.91 -5.33 -0.24
C PHE A 459 -23.00 -4.62 1.10
N ASN A 460 -23.19 -5.44 2.15
CA ASN A 460 -23.14 -4.97 3.52
C ASN A 460 -21.72 -5.06 4.06
N LEU A 461 -21.11 -3.93 4.35
CA LEU A 461 -19.73 -3.82 4.79
C LEU A 461 -19.46 -4.51 6.15
N ALA A 462 -20.47 -4.56 7.04
CA ALA A 462 -20.33 -5.17 8.36
C ALA A 462 -20.35 -6.71 8.32
N THR A 463 -21.06 -7.30 7.34
CA THR A 463 -21.27 -8.76 7.27
C THR A 463 -20.59 -9.41 6.06
N GLY A 464 -20.30 -8.64 5.01
CA GLY A 464 -19.84 -9.14 3.72
C GLY A 464 -20.92 -9.82 2.89
N LYS A 465 -22.19 -9.72 3.27
CA LYS A 465 -23.32 -10.17 2.42
C LYS A 465 -23.46 -9.28 1.20
N SER A 466 -23.69 -9.88 0.05
CA SER A 466 -23.67 -9.18 -1.24
C SER A 466 -24.48 -9.89 -2.32
N ASN A 467 -24.63 -9.24 -3.45
CA ASN A 467 -25.17 -9.87 -4.66
C ASN A 467 -24.07 -10.37 -5.61
N VAL A 468 -22.84 -10.52 -5.13
CA VAL A 468 -21.63 -10.80 -5.95
C VAL A 468 -21.75 -12.08 -6.78
N GLU A 469 -22.36 -13.14 -6.27
CA GLU A 469 -22.53 -14.43 -6.99
C GLU A 469 -23.30 -14.29 -8.30
N LYS A 470 -24.21 -13.29 -8.38
CA LYS A 470 -24.97 -13.00 -9.61
C LYS A 470 -24.18 -12.21 -10.65
N LEU A 471 -22.98 -11.72 -10.28
CA LEU A 471 -22.15 -10.83 -11.09
C LEU A 471 -20.84 -11.48 -11.58
N ILE A 472 -20.56 -12.68 -11.09
CA ILE A 472 -19.38 -13.49 -11.44
C ILE A 472 -19.64 -14.41 -12.63
#